data_848b202e8b2b0f75d4b1a8dd1ab94462
#
_entry.id   848b202e8b2b0f75d4b1a8dd1ab94462
#
_cell.length_a   1.000
_cell.length_b   1.000
_cell.length_c   1.000
_cell.angle_alpha   90.00
_cell.angle_beta   90.00
_cell.angle_gamma   90.00
#
_symmetry.space_group_name_H-M   'P 1'
#
loop_
_entity.id
_entity.type
_entity.pdbx_description
1 polymer ?
#
loop_
_entity_poly.entity_id
_entity_poly.type
_entity_poly.pdbx_seq_one_letter_code
_entity_poly.pdbx_strand_id
1 'polypeptide(L)'
;MTSHPSEDAFEALAAPLEGPSLRLVPLSERHLGEMDHAFRSDDDLWTWMLAAKPRFQSDTVAWFESAMRGRVARTLATFAIELIDGTLVGTTSFMDIRPFDGGVEIGSTLVFKNHRRTRVNTEAKFLLLARAFDAGFVRVALKTDSRNARSRAAIERIGARFEGVLRCYQRRQDGTVRDTALYSILVNEWNGVHDRLEARLATGAEAAR
;
A
#
# COMPACT_ATOMS: atom_id res chain seq x y z
N MET A 1 -9.99 -22.49 14.51
CA MET A 1 -10.93 -21.36 14.77
C MET A 1 -10.14 -20.10 14.49
N THR A 2 -10.44 -19.40 13.39
CA THR A 2 -9.84 -18.09 13.11
C THR A 2 -10.47 -17.09 14.07
N SER A 3 -9.67 -16.51 14.97
CA SER A 3 -10.13 -15.40 15.82
C SER A 3 -10.50 -14.21 14.90
N HIS A 4 -11.67 -13.64 15.11
CA HIS A 4 -12.02 -12.38 14.44
C HIS A 4 -11.04 -11.27 14.85
N PRO A 5 -10.75 -10.29 13.95
CA PRO A 5 -10.01 -9.10 14.34
C PRO A 5 -10.67 -8.45 15.57
N SER A 6 -9.86 -8.02 16.54
CA SER A 6 -10.34 -7.37 17.75
C SER A 6 -10.96 -6.00 17.44
N GLU A 7 -11.71 -5.44 18.42
CA GLU A 7 -12.18 -4.04 18.32
C GLU A 7 -11.03 -3.04 18.14
N ASP A 8 -9.82 -3.41 18.57
CA ASP A 8 -8.60 -2.63 18.41
C ASP A 8 -7.82 -2.94 17.12
N ALA A 9 -8.41 -3.67 16.17
CA ALA A 9 -7.75 -4.06 14.92
C ALA A 9 -7.15 -2.87 14.16
N PHE A 10 -7.77 -1.70 14.20
CA PHE A 10 -7.23 -0.50 13.56
C PHE A 10 -5.91 -0.06 14.19
N GLU A 11 -5.80 -0.04 15.53
CA GLU A 11 -4.56 0.35 16.21
C GLU A 11 -3.43 -0.65 15.93
N ALA A 12 -3.77 -1.95 15.90
CA ALA A 12 -2.83 -2.98 15.50
C ALA A 12 -2.31 -2.76 14.08
N LEU A 13 -3.21 -2.46 13.11
CA LEU A 13 -2.82 -2.14 11.73
C LEU A 13 -2.02 -0.85 11.63
N ALA A 14 -2.35 0.18 12.41
CA ALA A 14 -1.76 1.52 12.31
C ALA A 14 -0.42 1.69 13.06
N ALA A 15 0.03 0.67 13.81
CA ALA A 15 1.30 0.68 14.52
C ALA A 15 2.50 0.63 13.55
N PRO A 16 3.66 1.21 13.93
CA PRO A 16 4.87 1.15 13.10
C PRO A 16 5.30 -0.29 12.82
N LEU A 17 5.94 -0.49 11.67
CA LEU A 17 6.51 -1.78 11.25
C LEU A 17 7.98 -1.58 10.89
N GLU A 18 8.81 -2.52 11.27
CA GLU A 18 10.25 -2.49 10.99
C GLU A 18 10.67 -3.75 10.24
N GLY A 19 11.37 -3.56 9.14
CA GLY A 19 11.96 -4.60 8.32
C GLY A 19 13.47 -4.45 8.24
N PRO A 20 14.15 -5.39 7.57
CA PRO A 20 15.61 -5.39 7.45
C PRO A 20 16.20 -4.16 6.75
N SER A 21 15.48 -3.54 5.80
CA SER A 21 15.99 -2.41 5.01
C SER A 21 15.12 -1.17 5.03
N LEU A 22 13.91 -1.26 5.58
CA LEU A 22 12.98 -0.14 5.64
C LEU A 22 12.09 -0.21 6.88
N ARG A 23 11.47 0.93 7.19
CA ARG A 23 10.43 1.06 8.21
C ARG A 23 9.15 1.61 7.56
N LEU A 24 8.02 1.16 8.03
CA LEU A 24 6.73 1.77 7.77
C LEU A 24 6.33 2.54 9.03
N VAL A 25 6.47 3.86 8.98
CA VAL A 25 6.12 4.72 10.11
C VAL A 25 4.82 5.45 9.82
N PRO A 26 3.96 5.66 10.83
CA PRO A 26 2.74 6.43 10.62
C PRO A 26 3.05 7.78 9.97
N LEU A 27 2.31 8.12 8.91
CA LEU A 27 2.49 9.38 8.20
C LEU A 27 2.30 10.56 9.15
N SER A 28 3.18 11.57 9.09
CA SER A 28 3.16 12.75 9.93
C SER A 28 3.69 13.98 9.18
N GLU A 29 3.53 15.16 9.78
CA GLU A 29 3.91 16.45 9.16
C GLU A 29 5.40 16.53 8.77
N ARG A 30 6.29 15.81 9.49
CA ARG A 30 7.73 15.80 9.18
C ARG A 30 8.04 15.30 7.78
N HIS A 31 7.14 14.53 7.16
CA HIS A 31 7.33 13.97 5.81
C HIS A 31 6.88 14.94 4.70
N LEU A 32 6.15 16.02 5.04
CA LEU A 32 5.53 16.90 4.04
C LEU A 32 6.51 17.49 3.04
N GLY A 33 7.69 17.93 3.49
CA GLY A 33 8.66 18.58 2.62
C GLY A 33 9.19 17.64 1.54
N GLU A 34 9.63 16.44 1.94
CA GLU A 34 10.14 15.45 0.99
C GLU A 34 9.04 14.88 0.09
N MET A 35 7.84 14.66 0.65
CA MET A 35 6.66 14.25 -0.12
C MET A 35 6.30 15.28 -1.19
N ASP A 36 6.25 16.58 -0.85
CA ASP A 36 5.89 17.64 -1.79
C ASP A 36 6.85 17.66 -2.98
N HIS A 37 8.15 17.56 -2.70
CA HIS A 37 9.15 17.48 -3.76
C HIS A 37 8.91 16.26 -4.67
N ALA A 38 8.75 15.06 -4.09
CA ALA A 38 8.57 13.83 -4.84
C ALA A 38 7.25 13.82 -5.62
N PHE A 39 6.16 14.29 -5.01
CA PHE A 39 4.82 14.30 -5.61
C PHE A 39 4.73 15.22 -6.82
N ARG A 40 5.35 16.38 -6.76
CA ARG A 40 5.31 17.37 -7.86
C ARG A 40 6.33 17.10 -8.96
N SER A 41 7.44 16.41 -8.66
CA SER A 41 8.50 16.14 -9.64
C SER A 41 8.27 14.90 -10.50
N ASP A 42 7.33 14.02 -10.15
CA ASP A 42 7.17 12.71 -10.77
C ASP A 42 5.75 12.49 -11.35
N ASP A 43 5.60 12.70 -12.66
CA ASP A 43 4.33 12.51 -13.37
C ASP A 43 3.87 11.05 -13.36
N ASP A 44 4.79 10.10 -13.51
CA ASP A 44 4.49 8.67 -13.56
C ASP A 44 3.86 8.14 -12.26
N LEU A 45 4.12 8.83 -11.13
CA LEU A 45 3.59 8.45 -9.83
C LEU A 45 2.06 8.50 -9.81
N TRP A 46 1.47 9.43 -10.56
CA TRP A 46 0.05 9.75 -10.55
C TRP A 46 -0.75 9.15 -11.71
N THR A 47 -0.08 8.63 -12.75
CA THR A 47 -0.74 8.14 -13.98
C THR A 47 -1.92 7.21 -13.71
N TRP A 48 -1.81 6.35 -12.70
CA TRP A 48 -2.83 5.34 -12.39
C TRP A 48 -3.58 5.60 -11.08
N MET A 49 -3.30 6.73 -10.42
CA MET A 49 -3.96 7.11 -9.18
C MET A 49 -5.36 7.66 -9.44
N LEU A 50 -6.23 7.61 -8.41
CA LEU A 50 -7.55 8.25 -8.46
C LEU A 50 -7.43 9.76 -8.24
N ALA A 51 -6.51 10.17 -7.37
CA ALA A 51 -6.17 11.57 -7.14
C ALA A 51 -5.36 12.14 -8.29
N ALA A 52 -5.55 13.42 -8.58
CA ALA A 52 -4.72 14.16 -9.53
C ALA A 52 -3.32 14.40 -8.92
N LYS A 53 -2.33 14.61 -9.82
CA LYS A 53 -1.00 15.03 -9.43
C LYS A 53 -1.05 16.39 -8.74
N PRO A 54 -0.44 16.56 -7.55
CA PRO A 54 -0.26 17.86 -6.91
C PRO A 54 0.52 18.83 -7.82
N ARG A 55 -0.04 20.03 -8.00
CA ARG A 55 0.59 21.10 -8.76
C ARG A 55 1.28 22.11 -7.86
N PHE A 56 0.71 22.33 -6.69
CA PHE A 56 1.16 23.25 -5.65
C PHE A 56 1.36 22.52 -4.34
N GLN A 57 2.14 23.10 -3.45
CA GLN A 57 2.34 22.55 -2.10
C GLN A 57 1.02 22.38 -1.34
N SER A 58 0.06 23.29 -1.54
CA SER A 58 -1.28 23.20 -0.97
C SER A 58 -2.02 21.91 -1.36
N ASP A 59 -1.78 21.36 -2.54
CA ASP A 59 -2.38 20.11 -3.00
C ASP A 59 -1.78 18.91 -2.24
N THR A 60 -0.47 18.95 -1.99
CA THR A 60 0.22 17.95 -1.16
C THR A 60 -0.28 18.00 0.29
N VAL A 61 -0.45 19.21 0.83
CA VAL A 61 -1.03 19.40 2.17
C VAL A 61 -2.46 18.85 2.23
N ALA A 62 -3.30 19.14 1.24
CA ALA A 62 -4.67 18.63 1.17
C ALA A 62 -4.72 17.08 1.09
N TRP A 63 -3.78 16.47 0.35
CA TRP A 63 -3.64 15.01 0.31
C TRP A 63 -3.26 14.46 1.70
N PHE A 64 -2.28 15.07 2.36
CA PHE A 64 -1.85 14.71 3.71
C PHE A 64 -3.00 14.83 4.72
N GLU A 65 -3.71 15.96 4.73
CA GLU A 65 -4.86 16.18 5.62
C GLU A 65 -5.96 15.14 5.38
N SER A 66 -6.18 14.74 4.12
CA SER A 66 -7.13 13.67 3.81
C SER A 66 -6.71 12.33 4.43
N ALA A 67 -5.41 12.01 4.41
CA ALA A 67 -4.88 10.82 5.07
C ALA A 67 -5.06 10.92 6.60
N MET A 68 -4.82 12.09 7.19
CA MET A 68 -5.02 12.30 8.64
C MET A 68 -6.51 12.20 9.04
N ARG A 69 -7.42 12.77 8.24
CA ARG A 69 -8.86 12.58 8.46
C ARG A 69 -9.26 11.10 8.41
N GLY A 70 -8.74 10.35 7.45
CA GLY A 70 -8.98 8.90 7.36
C GLY A 70 -8.44 8.13 8.58
N ARG A 71 -7.30 8.54 9.13
CA ARG A 71 -6.74 7.98 10.36
C ARG A 71 -7.66 8.24 11.57
N VAL A 72 -8.09 9.47 11.75
CA VAL A 72 -9.02 9.84 12.84
C VAL A 72 -10.36 9.10 12.72
N ALA A 73 -10.85 8.93 11.49
CA ALA A 73 -12.06 8.16 11.20
C ALA A 73 -11.86 6.63 11.26
N ARG A 74 -10.62 6.14 11.52
CA ARG A 74 -10.23 4.72 11.55
C ARG A 74 -10.53 3.96 10.24
N THR A 75 -10.54 4.67 9.11
CA THR A 75 -10.81 4.10 7.76
C THR A 75 -9.57 3.96 6.91
N LEU A 76 -8.47 4.64 7.29
CA LEU A 76 -7.22 4.71 6.55
C LEU A 76 -6.03 4.79 7.51
N ALA A 77 -5.10 3.86 7.41
CA ALA A 77 -3.82 3.91 8.10
C ALA A 77 -2.70 4.07 7.08
N THR A 78 -2.24 5.32 6.87
CA THR A 78 -1.19 5.66 5.92
C THR A 78 0.17 5.69 6.59
N PHE A 79 1.16 5.08 5.92
CA PHE A 79 2.55 5.02 6.34
C PHE A 79 3.45 5.77 5.36
N ALA A 80 4.44 6.45 5.89
CA ALA A 80 5.66 6.78 5.18
C ALA A 80 6.53 5.52 5.11
N ILE A 81 7.11 5.24 3.94
CA ILE A 81 8.12 4.20 3.73
C ILE A 81 9.47 4.87 3.86
N GLU A 82 10.21 4.57 4.91
CA GLU A 82 11.55 5.11 5.17
C GLU A 82 12.60 4.01 5.07
N LEU A 83 13.73 4.29 4.46
CA LEU A 83 14.91 3.43 4.59
C LEU A 83 15.43 3.50 6.04
N ILE A 84 16.31 2.58 6.42
CA ILE A 84 16.87 2.54 7.78
C ILE A 84 17.63 3.82 8.16
N ASP A 85 18.20 4.53 7.17
CA ASP A 85 18.87 5.82 7.35
C ASP A 85 17.90 7.01 7.50
N GLY A 86 16.57 6.76 7.43
CA GLY A 86 15.52 7.77 7.55
C GLY A 86 15.10 8.42 6.23
N THR A 87 15.70 8.05 5.10
CA THR A 87 15.31 8.57 3.77
C THR A 87 13.88 8.17 3.43
N LEU A 88 13.00 9.13 3.14
CA LEU A 88 11.65 8.87 2.68
C LEU A 88 11.66 8.38 1.22
N VAL A 89 11.10 7.20 0.97
CA VAL A 89 11.11 6.57 -0.37
C VAL A 89 9.73 6.28 -0.93
N GLY A 90 8.68 6.59 -0.16
CA GLY A 90 7.31 6.39 -0.63
C GLY A 90 6.27 6.45 0.47
N THR A 91 5.03 6.11 0.11
CA THR A 91 3.91 5.93 1.03
C THR A 91 3.13 4.66 0.69
N THR A 92 2.41 4.11 1.68
CA THR A 92 1.49 2.99 1.50
C THR A 92 0.42 3.03 2.57
N SER A 93 -0.69 2.31 2.39
CA SER A 93 -1.79 2.38 3.36
C SER A 93 -2.51 1.05 3.53
N PHE A 94 -3.06 0.83 4.74
CA PHE A 94 -4.25 0.03 4.91
C PHE A 94 -5.49 0.90 4.70
N MET A 95 -6.46 0.36 3.98
CA MET A 95 -7.73 1.02 3.66
C MET A 95 -8.84 -0.01 3.54
N ASP A 96 -10.10 0.43 3.40
CA ASP A 96 -11.26 -0.47 3.38
C ASP A 96 -11.20 -1.50 4.53
N ILE A 97 -10.94 -0.98 5.75
CA ILE A 97 -10.72 -1.78 6.96
C ILE A 97 -12.09 -2.25 7.47
N ARG A 98 -12.36 -3.54 7.39
CA ARG A 98 -13.64 -4.18 7.72
C ARG A 98 -13.43 -5.31 8.74
N PRO A 99 -13.23 -5.00 10.02
CA PRO A 99 -12.92 -6.01 11.03
C PRO A 99 -13.98 -7.08 11.15
N PHE A 100 -15.26 -6.70 11.07
CA PHE A 100 -16.37 -7.64 11.14
C PHE A 100 -16.34 -8.68 10.03
N ASP A 101 -15.99 -8.28 8.79
CA ASP A 101 -15.87 -9.18 7.65
C ASP A 101 -14.51 -9.88 7.59
N GLY A 102 -13.57 -9.53 8.46
CA GLY A 102 -12.19 -10.01 8.42
C GLY A 102 -11.42 -9.56 7.16
N GLY A 103 -11.84 -8.46 6.51
CA GLY A 103 -11.25 -7.95 5.26
C GLY A 103 -10.52 -6.63 5.44
N VAL A 104 -9.39 -6.46 4.72
CA VAL A 104 -8.65 -5.19 4.63
C VAL A 104 -8.04 -5.05 3.23
N GLU A 105 -7.86 -3.83 2.76
CA GLU A 105 -7.13 -3.54 1.51
C GLU A 105 -5.76 -2.94 1.81
N ILE A 106 -4.73 -3.38 1.10
CA ILE A 106 -3.44 -2.69 1.02
C ILE A 106 -3.40 -1.92 -0.30
N GLY A 107 -3.37 -0.59 -0.20
CA GLY A 107 -3.47 0.27 -1.37
C GLY A 107 -2.73 1.60 -1.22
N SER A 108 -3.04 2.53 -2.11
CA SER A 108 -2.45 3.89 -2.14
C SER A 108 -0.92 3.89 -2.02
N THR A 109 -0.28 2.92 -2.70
CA THR A 109 1.18 2.75 -2.63
C THR A 109 1.85 3.59 -3.70
N LEU A 110 2.68 4.53 -3.26
CA LEU A 110 3.47 5.44 -4.06
C LEU A 110 4.95 5.20 -3.74
N VAL A 111 5.71 4.55 -4.63
CA VAL A 111 7.16 4.39 -4.50
C VAL A 111 7.84 5.44 -5.37
N PHE A 112 8.70 6.27 -4.77
CA PHE A 112 9.37 7.38 -5.46
C PHE A 112 10.32 6.87 -6.54
N LYS A 113 10.53 7.69 -7.57
CA LYS A 113 11.18 7.32 -8.84
C LYS A 113 12.46 6.52 -8.67
N ASN A 114 13.37 6.98 -7.82
CA ASN A 114 14.71 6.38 -7.63
C ASN A 114 14.69 5.04 -6.88
N HIS A 115 13.54 4.68 -6.27
CA HIS A 115 13.38 3.47 -5.47
C HIS A 115 12.41 2.45 -6.12
N ARG A 116 11.93 2.73 -7.34
CA ARG A 116 11.15 1.78 -8.13
C ARG A 116 12.02 0.64 -8.66
N ARG A 117 11.45 -0.54 -8.82
CA ARG A 117 12.15 -1.76 -9.24
C ARG A 117 13.26 -2.19 -8.29
N THR A 118 13.13 -1.81 -7.01
CA THR A 118 13.97 -2.28 -5.91
C THR A 118 13.13 -3.15 -4.97
N ARG A 119 13.75 -3.65 -3.90
CA ARG A 119 13.07 -4.45 -2.87
C ARG A 119 12.02 -3.67 -2.07
N VAL A 120 12.03 -2.34 -2.10
CA VAL A 120 11.16 -1.46 -1.28
C VAL A 120 9.70 -1.87 -1.32
N ASN A 121 9.13 -2.02 -2.52
CA ASN A 121 7.71 -2.39 -2.63
C ASN A 121 7.42 -3.79 -2.09
N THR A 122 8.29 -4.76 -2.35
CA THR A 122 8.12 -6.15 -1.88
C THR A 122 8.23 -6.23 -0.37
N GLU A 123 9.22 -5.59 0.22
CA GLU A 123 9.41 -5.58 1.67
C GLU A 123 8.28 -4.84 2.39
N ALA A 124 7.86 -3.68 1.89
CA ALA A 124 6.70 -2.96 2.43
C ALA A 124 5.42 -3.80 2.39
N LYS A 125 5.17 -4.52 1.27
CA LYS A 125 4.02 -5.41 1.15
C LYS A 125 4.12 -6.62 2.08
N PHE A 126 5.31 -7.20 2.24
CA PHE A 126 5.55 -8.30 3.18
C PHE A 126 5.19 -7.88 4.61
N LEU A 127 5.67 -6.73 5.08
CA LEU A 127 5.38 -6.22 6.42
C LEU A 127 3.88 -5.96 6.63
N LEU A 128 3.21 -5.35 5.64
CA LEU A 128 1.78 -5.08 5.73
C LEU A 128 0.95 -6.38 5.72
N LEU A 129 1.29 -7.35 4.88
CA LEU A 129 0.61 -8.64 4.83
C LEU A 129 0.75 -9.39 6.15
N ALA A 130 1.97 -9.48 6.69
CA ALA A 130 2.23 -10.11 7.98
C ALA A 130 1.37 -9.46 9.07
N ARG A 131 1.41 -8.11 9.16
CA ARG A 131 0.61 -7.37 10.13
C ARG A 131 -0.89 -7.62 10.00
N ALA A 132 -1.42 -7.66 8.79
CA ALA A 132 -2.86 -7.88 8.58
C ALA A 132 -3.29 -9.27 9.06
N PHE A 133 -2.53 -10.31 8.72
CA PHE A 133 -2.85 -11.67 9.15
C PHE A 133 -2.61 -11.89 10.66
N ASP A 134 -1.57 -11.30 11.23
CA ASP A 134 -1.31 -11.32 12.68
C ASP A 134 -2.42 -10.60 13.47
N ALA A 135 -3.01 -9.54 12.89
CA ALA A 135 -4.16 -8.85 13.45
C ALA A 135 -5.49 -9.60 13.28
N GLY A 136 -5.47 -10.82 12.72
CA GLY A 136 -6.64 -11.69 12.59
C GLY A 136 -7.48 -11.48 11.32
N PHE A 137 -7.03 -10.64 10.38
CA PHE A 137 -7.73 -10.51 9.10
C PHE A 137 -7.59 -11.82 8.29
N VAL A 138 -8.66 -12.22 7.62
CA VAL A 138 -8.68 -13.47 6.84
C VAL A 138 -8.49 -13.23 5.35
N ARG A 139 -8.58 -11.96 4.92
CA ARG A 139 -8.49 -11.55 3.52
C ARG A 139 -7.82 -10.19 3.40
N VAL A 140 -6.75 -10.13 2.61
CA VAL A 140 -6.10 -8.90 2.19
C VAL A 140 -6.36 -8.68 0.70
N ALA A 141 -7.06 -7.59 0.37
CA ALA A 141 -7.33 -7.17 -1.00
C ALA A 141 -6.23 -6.24 -1.52
N LEU A 142 -5.97 -6.31 -2.83
CA LEU A 142 -5.14 -5.37 -3.57
C LEU A 142 -5.86 -4.97 -4.85
N LYS A 143 -5.85 -3.69 -5.16
CA LYS A 143 -6.56 -3.14 -6.33
C LYS A 143 -5.65 -2.26 -7.17
N THR A 144 -5.86 -2.27 -8.48
CA THR A 144 -5.18 -1.36 -9.40
C THR A 144 -6.04 -1.06 -10.62
N ASP A 145 -5.70 -0.02 -11.39
CA ASP A 145 -6.32 0.19 -12.71
C ASP A 145 -6.10 -1.06 -13.57
N SER A 146 -7.12 -1.54 -14.25
CA SER A 146 -7.06 -2.74 -15.09
C SER A 146 -5.99 -2.65 -16.18
N ARG A 147 -5.66 -1.43 -16.62
CA ARG A 147 -4.64 -1.13 -17.65
C ARG A 147 -3.22 -1.00 -17.08
N ASN A 148 -3.06 -0.91 -15.75
CA ASN A 148 -1.75 -0.77 -15.11
C ASN A 148 -1.02 -2.12 -15.05
N ALA A 149 -0.47 -2.57 -16.19
CA ALA A 149 0.22 -3.85 -16.31
C ALA A 149 1.39 -3.98 -15.30
N ARG A 150 2.10 -2.88 -15.01
CA ARG A 150 3.21 -2.86 -14.04
C ARG A 150 2.72 -3.20 -12.63
N SER A 151 1.63 -2.56 -12.18
CA SER A 151 1.07 -2.83 -10.85
C SER A 151 0.48 -4.23 -10.78
N ARG A 152 -0.25 -4.67 -11.81
CA ARG A 152 -0.82 -6.03 -11.89
C ARG A 152 0.28 -7.08 -11.73
N ALA A 153 1.35 -6.99 -12.53
CA ALA A 153 2.49 -7.90 -12.41
C ALA A 153 3.18 -7.83 -11.02
N ALA A 154 3.25 -6.65 -10.39
CA ALA A 154 3.81 -6.52 -9.05
C ALA A 154 2.92 -7.21 -7.99
N ILE A 155 1.59 -7.07 -8.11
CA ILE A 155 0.61 -7.72 -7.23
C ILE A 155 0.66 -9.25 -7.39
N GLU A 156 0.75 -9.75 -8.61
CA GLU A 156 0.87 -11.19 -8.88
C GLU A 156 2.19 -11.76 -8.34
N ARG A 157 3.29 -11.01 -8.46
CA ARG A 157 4.61 -11.42 -7.93
C ARG A 157 4.66 -11.55 -6.41
N ILE A 158 3.86 -10.82 -5.67
CA ILE A 158 3.76 -11.02 -4.21
C ILE A 158 2.84 -12.17 -3.81
N GLY A 159 2.25 -12.87 -4.80
CA GLY A 159 1.45 -14.07 -4.58
C GLY A 159 -0.05 -13.84 -4.51
N ALA A 160 -0.53 -12.63 -4.78
CA ALA A 160 -1.97 -12.34 -4.82
C ALA A 160 -2.62 -12.99 -6.05
N ARG A 161 -3.82 -13.52 -5.86
CA ARG A 161 -4.62 -14.12 -6.93
C ARG A 161 -5.57 -13.11 -7.54
N PHE A 162 -5.65 -13.12 -8.87
CA PHE A 162 -6.61 -12.33 -9.63
C PHE A 162 -8.03 -12.85 -9.44
N GLU A 163 -8.98 -11.96 -9.13
CA GLU A 163 -10.38 -12.33 -8.90
C GLU A 163 -11.31 -11.81 -10.01
N GLY A 164 -10.90 -10.74 -10.70
CA GLY A 164 -11.71 -10.19 -11.78
C GLY A 164 -11.47 -8.69 -11.99
N VAL A 165 -12.24 -8.15 -12.95
CA VAL A 165 -12.27 -6.71 -13.23
C VAL A 165 -13.62 -6.15 -12.83
N LEU A 166 -13.60 -5.20 -11.92
CA LEU A 166 -14.76 -4.39 -11.54
C LEU A 166 -14.90 -3.26 -12.57
N ARG A 167 -15.92 -3.34 -13.43
CA ARG A 167 -16.15 -2.35 -14.50
C ARG A 167 -16.70 -1.06 -13.92
N CYS A 168 -16.24 0.09 -14.42
CA CYS A 168 -16.68 1.43 -14.00
C CYS A 168 -16.69 1.63 -12.48
N TYR A 169 -15.68 1.05 -11.78
CA TYR A 169 -15.71 0.90 -10.32
C TYR A 169 -15.43 2.20 -9.57
N GLN A 170 -14.51 3.03 -10.08
CA GLN A 170 -14.11 4.25 -9.39
C GLN A 170 -13.98 5.41 -10.37
N ARG A 171 -14.43 6.59 -9.94
CA ARG A 171 -14.24 7.84 -10.67
C ARG A 171 -12.91 8.48 -10.25
N ARG A 172 -12.15 8.93 -11.24
CA ARG A 172 -10.93 9.71 -11.00
C ARG A 172 -11.28 11.17 -10.75
N GLN A 173 -10.35 11.92 -10.19
CA GLN A 173 -10.53 13.34 -9.91
C GLN A 173 -10.70 14.18 -11.20
N ASP A 174 -10.18 13.71 -12.34
CA ASP A 174 -10.38 14.31 -13.67
C ASP A 174 -11.76 14.00 -14.29
N GLY A 175 -12.62 13.29 -13.57
CA GLY A 175 -13.97 12.91 -14.01
C GLY A 175 -14.03 11.62 -14.81
N THR A 176 -12.91 11.07 -15.26
CA THR A 176 -12.88 9.78 -15.97
C THR A 176 -13.22 8.61 -15.03
N VAL A 177 -13.66 7.50 -15.59
CA VAL A 177 -14.02 6.30 -14.84
C VAL A 177 -12.99 5.21 -15.08
N ARG A 178 -12.64 4.49 -14.01
CA ARG A 178 -11.64 3.44 -13.99
C ARG A 178 -12.26 2.07 -13.80
N ASP A 179 -11.89 1.13 -14.67
CA ASP A 179 -12.03 -0.28 -14.39
C ASP A 179 -10.91 -0.72 -13.46
N THR A 180 -11.26 -1.53 -12.47
CA THR A 180 -10.33 -1.92 -11.41
C THR A 180 -10.09 -3.42 -11.42
N ALA A 181 -8.85 -3.85 -11.60
CA ALA A 181 -8.43 -5.23 -11.38
C ALA A 181 -8.33 -5.49 -9.87
N LEU A 182 -9.06 -6.50 -9.41
CA LEU A 182 -9.13 -6.95 -8.02
C LEU A 182 -8.31 -8.22 -7.83
N TYR A 183 -7.52 -8.23 -6.76
CA TYR A 183 -6.70 -9.36 -6.31
C TYR A 183 -6.87 -9.56 -4.82
N SER A 184 -6.54 -10.76 -4.33
CA SER A 184 -6.48 -11.03 -2.90
C SER A 184 -5.41 -12.04 -2.52
N ILE A 185 -5.07 -12.02 -1.23
CA ILE A 185 -4.37 -13.11 -0.53
C ILE A 185 -5.25 -13.48 0.67
N LEU A 186 -5.50 -14.77 0.86
CA LEU A 186 -6.28 -15.30 1.97
C LEU A 186 -5.38 -15.86 3.07
N VAL A 187 -5.88 -15.91 4.30
CA VAL A 187 -5.12 -16.39 5.46
C VAL A 187 -4.60 -17.83 5.27
N ASN A 188 -5.37 -18.70 4.61
CA ASN A 188 -4.93 -20.07 4.32
C ASN A 188 -3.86 -20.17 3.22
N GLU A 189 -3.61 -19.10 2.48
CA GLU A 189 -2.55 -19.00 1.47
C GLU A 189 -1.28 -18.34 2.04
N TRP A 190 -1.42 -17.66 3.20
CA TRP A 190 -0.39 -16.78 3.74
C TRP A 190 0.93 -17.50 4.02
N ASN A 191 0.95 -18.66 4.63
CA ASN A 191 2.21 -19.37 4.93
C ASN A 191 3.04 -19.57 3.64
N GLY A 192 2.43 -20.05 2.56
CA GLY A 192 3.14 -20.25 1.30
C GLY A 192 3.53 -18.94 0.60
N VAL A 193 2.78 -17.85 0.80
CA VAL A 193 3.14 -16.51 0.31
C VAL A 193 4.28 -15.94 1.13
N HIS A 194 4.22 -16.05 2.46
CA HIS A 194 5.24 -15.63 3.41
C HIS A 194 6.62 -16.21 3.05
N ASP A 195 6.71 -17.54 2.97
CA ASP A 195 7.97 -18.24 2.72
C ASP A 195 8.61 -17.82 1.38
N ARG A 196 7.79 -17.65 0.34
CA ARG A 196 8.28 -17.17 -0.97
C ARG A 196 8.78 -15.73 -0.93
N LEU A 197 8.08 -14.84 -0.21
CA LEU A 197 8.49 -13.44 -0.09
C LEU A 197 9.74 -13.31 0.77
N GLU A 198 9.84 -14.05 1.86
CA GLU A 198 11.00 -14.09 2.73
C GLU A 198 12.25 -14.58 1.97
N ALA A 199 12.15 -15.71 1.26
CA ALA A 199 13.23 -16.22 0.42
C ALA A 199 13.67 -15.21 -0.65
N ARG A 200 12.71 -14.52 -1.28
CA ARG A 200 13.00 -13.49 -2.27
C ARG A 200 13.73 -12.29 -1.67
N LEU A 201 13.31 -11.83 -0.49
CA LEU A 201 13.95 -10.73 0.21
C LEU A 201 15.35 -11.09 0.69
N ALA A 202 15.59 -12.35 1.10
CA ALA A 202 16.89 -12.85 1.51
C ALA A 202 17.90 -12.91 0.35
N THR A 203 17.44 -13.25 -0.85
CA THR A 203 18.32 -13.38 -2.03
C THR A 203 18.66 -12.07 -2.73
N GLY A 204 18.06 -10.96 -2.35
CA GLY A 204 18.24 -9.66 -3.03
C GLY A 204 17.73 -9.66 -4.49
N ALA A 205 16.93 -10.64 -4.88
CA ALA A 205 16.55 -10.96 -6.27
C ALA A 205 15.50 -9.98 -6.87
N GLU A 206 15.67 -8.67 -6.68
CA GLU A 206 14.88 -7.64 -7.38
C GLU A 206 15.66 -6.82 -8.40
N ALA A 207 16.94 -7.12 -8.60
CA ALA A 207 17.70 -6.56 -9.69
C ALA A 207 17.42 -7.36 -10.97
N ALA A 208 16.86 -6.69 -11.98
CA ALA A 208 16.70 -7.11 -13.36
C ALA A 208 15.53 -8.06 -13.71
N ARG A 209 14.41 -7.44 -14.10
CA ARG A 209 13.78 -7.73 -15.43
C ARG A 209 12.83 -6.60 -15.79
#